data_d49ab418f59eb0d0b9946cbc1232f72f
#
_entry.id   d49ab418f59eb0d0b9946cbc1232f72f
#
_cell.length_a   1.000
_cell.length_b   1.000
_cell.length_c   1.000
_cell.angle_alpha   90.00
_cell.angle_beta   90.00
_cell.angle_gamma   90.00
#
_symmetry.space_group_name_H-M   'P 1'
#
loop_
_entity.id
_entity.type
_entity.pdbx_description
1 polymer ?
#
loop_
_entity_poly.entity_id
_entity_poly.type
_entity_poly.pdbx_seq_one_letter_code
_entity_poly.pdbx_strand_id
1 'polypeptide(L)'
;MKSFEDIKLTLGKNRQYLFNKYPIQSMAVFGSYSRNEQVADSDLDILIEFNDKIGIRFIDLANEIEELVGFTVDVVSRNGIKEKYFEKIKPDLIYV
;
A
#
# COMPACT_ATOMS: atom_id res chain seq x y z
N MET A 1 10.11 -0.23 -15.70
CA MET A 1 9.65 0.43 -14.46
C MET A 1 8.23 0.93 -14.67
N LYS A 2 7.32 0.61 -13.76
CA LYS A 2 5.95 1.10 -13.85
C LYS A 2 5.87 2.53 -13.33
N SER A 3 5.01 3.34 -13.95
CA SER A 3 4.74 4.68 -13.46
C SER A 3 3.78 4.61 -12.27
N PHE A 4 3.77 5.65 -11.45
CA PHE A 4 2.82 5.75 -10.35
C PHE A 4 1.37 5.75 -10.88
N GLU A 5 1.14 6.38 -12.04
CA GLU A 5 -0.20 6.40 -12.64
C GLU A 5 -0.68 4.99 -12.97
N ASP A 6 0.20 4.14 -13.51
CA ASP A 6 -0.15 2.74 -13.80
C ASP A 6 -0.49 1.98 -12.52
N ILE A 7 0.27 2.20 -11.45
CA ILE A 7 0.04 1.58 -10.15
C ILE A 7 -1.31 2.03 -9.58
N LYS A 8 -1.61 3.32 -9.64
CA LYS A 8 -2.89 3.85 -9.16
C LYS A 8 -4.07 3.24 -9.91
N LEU A 9 -3.94 3.10 -11.23
CA LEU A 9 -4.99 2.48 -12.03
C LEU A 9 -5.20 1.01 -11.64
N THR A 10 -4.11 0.27 -11.48
CA THR A 10 -4.17 -1.14 -11.11
C THR A 10 -4.82 -1.32 -9.74
N LEU A 11 -4.39 -0.55 -8.75
CA LEU A 11 -4.96 -0.63 -7.40
C LEU A 11 -6.40 -0.16 -7.38
N GLY A 12 -6.71 0.88 -8.14
CA GLY A 12 -8.08 1.39 -8.25
C GLY A 12 -9.05 0.38 -8.83
N LYS A 13 -8.64 -0.35 -9.87
CA LYS A 13 -9.45 -1.40 -10.47
C LYS A 13 -9.74 -2.55 -9.52
N ASN A 14 -8.82 -2.82 -8.60
CA ASN A 14 -8.91 -3.94 -7.67
C ASN A 14 -9.32 -3.52 -6.27
N ARG A 15 -9.57 -2.22 -6.06
CA ARG A 15 -9.89 -1.67 -4.74
C ARG A 15 -11.10 -2.35 -4.10
N GLN A 16 -12.20 -2.43 -4.83
CA GLN A 16 -13.42 -3.02 -4.31
C GLN A 16 -13.21 -4.48 -3.93
N TYR A 17 -12.53 -5.23 -4.79
CA TYR A 17 -12.21 -6.62 -4.51
C TYR A 17 -11.40 -6.78 -3.22
N LEU A 18 -10.34 -5.98 -3.07
CA LEU A 18 -9.48 -6.06 -1.90
C LEU A 18 -10.21 -5.63 -0.63
N PHE A 19 -10.99 -4.56 -0.70
CA PHE A 19 -11.73 -4.05 0.46
C PHE A 19 -12.85 -5.00 0.87
N ASN A 20 -13.41 -5.76 -0.06
CA ASN A 20 -14.42 -6.77 0.27
C ASN A 20 -13.81 -8.04 0.86
N LYS A 21 -12.60 -8.38 0.43
CA LYS A 21 -11.93 -9.62 0.87
C LYS A 21 -11.23 -9.48 2.22
N TYR A 22 -10.71 -8.30 2.50
CA TYR A 22 -9.92 -8.01 3.70
C TYR A 22 -10.55 -6.85 4.47
N PRO A 23 -10.34 -6.77 5.80
CA PRO A 23 -10.92 -5.69 6.61
C PRO A 23 -10.13 -4.38 6.46
N ILE A 24 -10.05 -3.86 5.24
CA ILE A 24 -9.31 -2.64 4.92
C ILE A 24 -10.23 -1.44 5.10
N GLN A 25 -9.76 -0.45 5.88
CA GLN A 25 -10.44 0.83 6.00
C GLN A 25 -9.91 1.84 4.99
N SER A 26 -8.58 1.87 4.81
CA SER A 26 -7.95 2.77 3.85
C SER A 26 -6.62 2.20 3.37
N MET A 27 -6.20 2.64 2.19
CA MET A 27 -4.96 2.21 1.57
C MET A 27 -4.32 3.43 0.91
N ALA A 28 -3.04 3.68 1.19
CA ALA A 28 -2.31 4.83 0.67
C ALA A 28 -0.90 4.45 0.27
N VAL A 29 -0.42 5.07 -0.81
CA VAL A 29 0.96 4.92 -1.25
C VAL A 29 1.79 6.02 -0.60
N PHE A 30 2.99 5.68 -0.13
CA PHE A 30 3.94 6.65 0.39
C PHE A 30 5.35 6.32 -0.11
N GLY A 31 6.35 7.08 0.33
CA GLY A 31 7.73 6.82 -0.05
C GLY A 31 8.06 7.33 -1.44
N SER A 32 9.02 6.68 -2.12
CA SER A 32 9.58 7.19 -3.36
C SER A 32 8.54 7.34 -4.48
N TYR A 33 7.62 6.38 -4.61
CA TYR A 33 6.59 6.47 -5.65
C TYR A 33 5.66 7.66 -5.45
N SER A 34 5.27 7.95 -4.20
CA SER A 34 4.39 9.09 -3.94
C SER A 34 5.07 10.42 -4.17
N ARG A 35 6.40 10.47 -4.00
CA ARG A 35 7.20 11.68 -4.22
C ARG A 35 7.72 11.80 -5.65
N ASN A 36 7.38 10.84 -6.51
CA ASN A 36 7.89 10.78 -7.89
C ASN A 36 9.43 10.72 -7.95
N GLU A 37 10.02 9.98 -7.01
CA GLU A 37 11.47 9.82 -6.88
C GLU A 37 11.92 8.38 -7.08
N GLN A 38 11.02 7.52 -7.57
CA GLN A 38 11.31 6.11 -7.74
C GLN A 38 12.36 5.87 -8.82
N VAL A 39 13.14 4.83 -8.60
CA VAL A 39 14.11 4.31 -9.57
C VAL A 39 13.75 2.86 -9.89
N ALA A 40 14.49 2.23 -10.82
CA ALA A 40 14.12 0.92 -11.38
C ALA A 40 13.92 -0.17 -10.33
N ASP A 41 14.66 -0.13 -9.24
CA ASP A 41 14.58 -1.13 -8.17
C ASP A 41 13.91 -0.63 -6.89
N SER A 42 13.18 0.47 -6.96
CA SER A 42 12.41 0.97 -5.81
C SER A 42 11.27 0.02 -5.49
N ASP A 43 11.04 -0.21 -4.19
CA ASP A 43 9.85 -0.92 -3.72
C ASP A 43 8.67 0.04 -3.65
N LEU A 44 7.46 -0.50 -3.80
CA LEU A 44 6.25 0.27 -3.61
C LEU A 44 5.87 0.20 -2.13
N ASP A 45 5.81 1.36 -1.47
CA ASP A 45 5.44 1.44 -0.07
C ASP A 45 3.95 1.73 0.05
N ILE A 46 3.21 0.87 0.76
CA ILE A 46 1.77 1.02 0.96
C ILE A 46 1.45 0.97 2.44
N LEU A 47 0.71 1.97 2.91
CA LEU A 47 0.18 2.01 4.26
C LEU A 47 -1.29 1.60 4.22
N ILE A 48 -1.66 0.58 5.01
CA ILE A 48 -3.04 0.11 5.09
C ILE A 48 -3.53 0.27 6.52
N GLU A 49 -4.69 0.90 6.67
CA GLU A 49 -5.40 0.95 7.93
C GLU A 49 -6.50 -0.10 7.89
N PHE A 50 -6.60 -0.91 8.95
CA PHE A 50 -7.58 -1.97 9.06
C PHE A 50 -8.68 -1.58 10.04
N ASN A 51 -9.92 -1.98 9.75
CA ASN A 51 -11.06 -1.75 10.64
C ASN A 51 -11.42 -2.98 11.48
N ASP A 52 -10.63 -4.05 11.38
CA ASP A 52 -10.76 -5.26 12.17
C ASP A 52 -9.42 -5.98 12.16
N LYS A 53 -9.29 -7.04 12.97
CA LYS A 53 -8.06 -7.82 13.05
C LYS A 53 -7.79 -8.52 11.72
N ILE A 54 -6.57 -8.41 11.23
CA ILE A 54 -6.15 -9.04 9.99
C ILE A 54 -5.41 -10.36 10.24
N GLY A 55 -4.59 -10.44 11.31
CA GLY A 55 -3.83 -11.65 11.63
C GLY A 55 -2.90 -12.07 10.51
N ILE A 56 -2.79 -13.40 10.31
CA ILE A 56 -1.89 -13.95 9.29
C ILE A 56 -2.35 -13.61 7.88
N ARG A 57 -3.59 -13.19 7.69
CA ARG A 57 -4.09 -12.77 6.38
C ARG A 57 -3.37 -11.53 5.85
N PHE A 58 -2.63 -10.85 6.73
CA PHE A 58 -1.80 -9.72 6.31
C PHE A 58 -0.77 -10.15 5.25
N ILE A 59 -0.19 -11.35 5.40
CA ILE A 59 0.77 -11.88 4.45
C ILE A 59 0.08 -12.18 3.10
N ASP A 60 -1.13 -12.73 3.15
CA ASP A 60 -1.91 -13.02 1.95
C ASP A 60 -2.23 -11.73 1.19
N LEU A 61 -2.63 -10.70 1.91
CA LEU A 61 -2.93 -9.39 1.31
C LEU A 61 -1.69 -8.80 0.64
N ALA A 62 -0.55 -8.82 1.32
CA ALA A 62 0.69 -8.30 0.76
C ALA A 62 1.07 -9.04 -0.52
N ASN A 63 0.96 -10.37 -0.51
CA ASN A 63 1.26 -11.19 -1.69
C ASN A 63 0.31 -10.89 -2.85
N GLU A 64 -0.98 -10.70 -2.56
CA GLU A 64 -1.95 -10.36 -3.58
C GLU A 64 -1.65 -9.03 -4.24
N ILE A 65 -1.29 -8.03 -3.44
CA ILE A 65 -0.94 -6.71 -3.98
C ILE A 65 0.31 -6.83 -4.87
N GLU A 66 1.31 -7.61 -4.44
CA GLU A 66 2.51 -7.82 -5.26
C GLU A 66 2.17 -8.47 -6.59
N GLU A 67 1.27 -9.45 -6.60
CA GLU A 67 0.83 -10.07 -7.84
C GLU A 67 0.12 -9.08 -8.77
N LEU A 68 -0.69 -8.21 -8.19
CA LEU A 68 -1.44 -7.23 -8.97
C LEU A 68 -0.52 -6.19 -9.63
N VAL A 69 0.45 -5.69 -8.89
CA VAL A 69 1.35 -4.65 -9.41
C VAL A 69 2.55 -5.21 -10.17
N GLY A 70 2.93 -6.45 -9.87
CA GLY A 70 3.98 -7.15 -10.62
C GLY A 70 5.40 -6.92 -10.13
N PHE A 71 5.58 -6.37 -8.93
CA PHE A 71 6.92 -6.20 -8.33
C PHE A 71 6.79 -6.08 -6.81
N THR A 72 7.94 -5.94 -6.12
CA THR A 72 7.99 -5.98 -4.67
C THR A 72 7.25 -4.81 -4.03
N VAL A 73 6.41 -5.13 -3.05
CA VAL A 73 5.63 -4.15 -2.29
C VAL A 73 5.97 -4.30 -0.82
N ASP A 74 6.18 -3.17 -0.15
CA ASP A 74 6.36 -3.10 1.29
C ASP A 74 5.05 -2.62 1.91
N VAL A 75 4.29 -3.54 2.51
CA VAL A 75 2.99 -3.23 3.10
C VAL A 75 3.17 -3.00 4.59
N VAL A 76 2.71 -1.84 5.05
CA VAL A 76 2.82 -1.41 6.44
C VAL A 76 1.41 -1.21 7.01
N SER A 77 1.17 -1.76 8.21
CA SER A 77 -0.11 -1.58 8.90
C SER A 77 -0.08 -0.29 9.72
N ARG A 78 -1.05 0.60 9.48
CA ARG A 78 -1.22 1.82 10.28
C ARG A 78 -1.39 1.49 11.77
N ASN A 79 -2.08 0.39 12.04
CA ASN A 79 -2.36 -0.04 13.42
C ASN A 79 -1.10 -0.57 14.13
N GLY A 80 -0.08 -0.95 13.37
CA GLY A 80 1.14 -1.55 13.92
C GLY A 80 2.35 -0.63 13.98
N ILE A 81 2.31 0.56 13.39
CA ILE A 81 3.47 1.46 13.39
C ILE A 81 3.37 2.47 14.52
N LYS A 82 4.54 2.95 14.94
CA LYS A 82 4.62 3.99 15.98
C LYS A 82 4.17 5.33 15.41
N GLU A 83 3.56 6.15 16.26
CA GLU A 83 3.06 7.46 15.88
C GLU A 83 4.14 8.35 15.27
N LYS A 84 5.35 8.28 15.80
CA LYS A 84 6.48 9.04 15.30
C LYS A 84 6.79 8.71 13.83
N TYR A 85 6.72 7.42 13.47
CA TYR A 85 6.93 6.99 12.10
C TYR A 85 5.78 7.46 11.20
N PHE A 86 4.55 7.33 11.67
CA PHE A 86 3.38 7.79 10.93
C PHE A 86 3.47 9.28 10.61
N GLU A 87 3.82 10.11 11.60
CA GLU A 87 3.96 11.55 11.38
C GLU A 87 5.01 11.86 10.32
N LYS A 88 6.05 11.05 10.24
CA LYS A 88 7.12 11.23 9.25
C LYS A 88 6.64 10.95 7.82
N ILE A 89 5.80 9.93 7.63
CA ILE A 89 5.34 9.55 6.28
C ILE A 89 4.04 10.24 5.88
N LYS A 90 3.32 10.82 6.83
CA LYS A 90 2.01 11.42 6.61
C LYS A 90 1.96 12.43 5.45
N PRO A 91 2.95 13.34 5.30
CA PRO A 91 2.92 14.30 4.19
C PRO A 91 2.98 13.65 2.81
N ASP A 92 3.47 12.41 2.71
CA ASP A 92 3.65 11.71 1.44
C ASP A 92 2.45 10.85 1.06
N LEU A 93 1.48 10.65 1.95
CA LEU A 93 0.38 9.71 1.72
C LEU A 93 -0.50 10.14 0.56
N ILE A 94 -0.70 9.22 -0.40
CA ILE A 94 -1.63 9.40 -1.50
C ILE A 94 -2.59 8.21 -1.47
N TYR A 95 -3.83 8.47 -1.10
CA TYR A 95 -4.84 7.41 -0.97
C TYR A 95 -5.26 6.88 -2.34
N VAL A 96 -5.44 5.58 -2.40
CA VAL A 96 -5.81 4.89 -3.63
C VAL A 96 -7.08 4.07 -3.45
#